data_1dfd28c6ae37fc0d7c325288a7888467
#
_entry.id   1dfd28c6ae37fc0d7c325288a7888467
#
_cell.length_a   1.000
_cell.length_b   1.000
_cell.length_c   1.000
_cell.angle_alpha   90.00
_cell.angle_beta   90.00
_cell.angle_gamma   90.00
#
_symmetry.space_group_name_H-M   'P 1'
#
loop_
_entity.id
_entity.type
_entity.pdbx_description
1 polymer ?
#
loop_
_entity_poly.entity_id
_entity_poly.type
_entity_poly.pdbx_seq_one_letter_code
_entity_poly.pdbx_strand_id
1 'polypeptide(L)'
;MLGEFDLGGRLGPLVQRIVASFERHERIRHVNRGFMPSRSEMIEVTRLLLELTYPGYFGRQDLDSTSVVYHVGELLPRLGQKLFFQIFRSLCYQNEVDGHYDPAGSEEQAMPFHYRARDLTVQFLEQIPEIREMLAQDVDAAYDGDPAATNTDEIIVAYPGVMAVSVYRYAHALHRTNVPLLPRIMSEWIHGVTGIDIHPGARIGRRFFIDHGTGVVIGETADIGDNVKIYQGVTLGALSFLKDERGRMVRGYKRHPTVQDGVTLYANAIVLGGDTVLGENSVIGGSTFITSSIPPNTVVSIKPPELKVRPARNAAPAEAQAVVDFSI
;
A
#
# COMPACT_ATOMS: atom_id res chain seq x y z
N MET A 1 -34.30 -27.79 20.03
CA MET A 1 -33.75 -26.52 20.45
C MET A 1 -32.32 -26.76 20.87
N LEU A 2 -31.34 -26.22 20.13
CA LEU A 2 -29.95 -26.22 20.57
C LEU A 2 -29.89 -25.24 21.76
N GLY A 3 -29.47 -25.73 22.93
CA GLY A 3 -29.33 -24.90 24.13
C GLY A 3 -28.33 -23.78 23.93
N GLU A 4 -28.50 -22.64 24.60
CA GLU A 4 -27.52 -21.54 24.64
C GLU A 4 -26.18 -22.07 25.15
N PHE A 5 -25.08 -21.65 24.48
CA PHE A 5 -23.74 -21.98 24.93
C PHE A 5 -23.42 -21.21 26.22
N ASP A 6 -23.15 -21.93 27.31
CA ASP A 6 -22.77 -21.34 28.60
C ASP A 6 -21.43 -21.94 29.08
N LEU A 7 -20.50 -21.08 29.41
CA LEU A 7 -19.21 -21.44 30.01
C LEU A 7 -19.34 -21.92 31.46
N GLY A 8 -20.45 -21.60 32.13
CA GLY A 8 -20.72 -21.94 33.53
C GLY A 8 -19.58 -21.56 34.46
N GLY A 9 -19.26 -22.43 35.41
CA GLY A 9 -18.18 -22.22 36.38
C GLY A 9 -16.76 -22.12 35.79
N ARG A 10 -16.60 -22.33 34.46
CA ARG A 10 -15.29 -22.22 33.79
C ARG A 10 -14.95 -20.79 33.36
N LEU A 11 -15.92 -19.87 33.34
CA LEU A 11 -15.73 -18.49 32.89
C LEU A 11 -14.69 -17.75 33.74
N GLY A 12 -14.82 -17.74 35.06
CA GLY A 12 -13.91 -17.04 35.94
C GLY A 12 -12.45 -17.48 35.82
N PRO A 13 -12.17 -18.78 35.97
CA PRO A 13 -10.81 -19.31 35.78
C PRO A 13 -10.24 -19.04 34.38
N LEU A 14 -11.06 -19.08 33.32
CA LEU A 14 -10.61 -18.79 31.97
C LEU A 14 -10.25 -17.31 31.77
N VAL A 15 -11.08 -16.39 32.27
CA VAL A 15 -10.78 -14.95 32.26
C VAL A 15 -9.46 -14.66 33.00
N GLN A 16 -9.25 -15.20 34.20
CA GLN A 16 -7.99 -15.01 34.95
C GLN A 16 -6.77 -15.52 34.16
N ARG A 17 -6.87 -16.70 33.54
CA ARG A 17 -5.77 -17.26 32.72
C ARG A 17 -5.47 -16.40 31.49
N ILE A 18 -6.49 -15.87 30.82
CA ILE A 18 -6.32 -14.98 29.67
C ILE A 18 -5.67 -13.66 30.12
N VAL A 19 -6.17 -13.02 31.17
CA VAL A 19 -5.60 -11.77 31.71
C VAL A 19 -4.15 -11.96 32.13
N ALA A 20 -3.83 -13.04 32.84
CA ALA A 20 -2.45 -13.37 33.24
C ALA A 20 -1.54 -13.61 31.99
N SER A 21 -2.08 -14.02 30.85
CA SER A 21 -1.30 -14.14 29.61
C SER A 21 -0.90 -12.77 29.05
N PHE A 22 -1.72 -11.73 29.24
CA PHE A 22 -1.41 -10.37 28.81
C PHE A 22 -0.21 -9.79 29.57
N GLU A 23 -0.07 -10.10 30.85
CA GLU A 23 1.05 -9.64 31.67
C GLU A 23 2.39 -10.25 31.24
N ARG A 24 2.38 -11.49 30.75
CA ARG A 24 3.59 -12.17 30.26
C ARG A 24 4.09 -11.67 28.89
N HIS A 25 3.24 -10.99 28.12
CA HIS A 25 3.52 -10.60 26.73
C HIS A 25 3.14 -9.15 26.44
N GLU A 26 3.83 -8.21 27.07
CA GLU A 26 3.56 -6.77 26.97
C GLU A 26 3.62 -6.24 25.53
N ARG A 27 4.44 -6.84 24.64
CA ARG A 27 4.61 -6.37 23.24
C ARG A 27 3.35 -6.49 22.39
N ILE A 28 2.40 -7.34 22.76
CA ILE A 28 1.12 -7.54 22.04
C ILE A 28 -0.07 -6.99 22.82
N ARG A 29 0.20 -6.18 23.86
CA ARG A 29 -0.80 -5.56 24.72
C ARG A 29 -0.76 -4.04 24.61
N HIS A 30 -1.91 -3.42 24.37
CA HIS A 30 -2.07 -1.97 24.38
C HIS A 30 -3.15 -1.59 25.42
N VAL A 31 -2.84 -1.80 26.70
CA VAL A 31 -3.72 -1.52 27.84
C VAL A 31 -3.07 -0.43 28.70
N ASN A 32 -3.86 0.49 29.21
CA ASN A 32 -3.42 1.68 29.96
C ASN A 32 -2.57 2.66 29.13
N ARG A 33 -2.75 2.68 27.80
CA ARG A 33 -2.14 3.64 26.90
C ARG A 33 -3.23 4.44 26.19
N GLY A 34 -3.04 5.77 26.06
CA GLY A 34 -4.11 6.67 25.66
C GLY A 34 -4.34 6.82 24.16
N PHE A 35 -3.30 6.74 23.34
CA PHE A 35 -3.30 7.32 22.01
C PHE A 35 -2.90 6.33 20.90
N MET A 36 -3.74 5.33 20.64
CA MET A 36 -3.58 4.53 19.42
C MET A 36 -4.49 5.10 18.31
N PRO A 37 -3.95 5.40 17.12
CA PRO A 37 -4.81 5.71 15.97
C PRO A 37 -5.74 4.56 15.63
N SER A 38 -6.96 4.88 15.22
CA SER A 38 -7.94 3.87 14.85
C SER A 38 -7.75 3.42 13.40
N ARG A 39 -7.46 2.12 13.20
CA ARG A 39 -7.36 1.53 11.85
C ARG A 39 -8.67 1.70 11.06
N SER A 40 -9.83 1.48 11.69
CA SER A 40 -11.13 1.63 11.04
C SER A 40 -11.42 3.06 10.61
N GLU A 41 -11.08 4.05 11.45
CA GLU A 41 -11.23 5.46 11.10
C GLU A 41 -10.29 5.87 9.95
N MET A 42 -9.07 5.35 9.89
CA MET A 42 -8.17 5.61 8.77
C MET A 42 -8.65 4.98 7.47
N ILE A 43 -9.30 3.83 7.52
CA ILE A 43 -9.96 3.24 6.35
C ILE A 43 -11.12 4.14 5.88
N GLU A 44 -11.91 4.67 6.80
CA GLU A 44 -12.96 5.64 6.49
C GLU A 44 -12.38 6.91 5.85
N VAL A 45 -11.34 7.50 6.44
CA VAL A 45 -10.60 8.64 5.85
C VAL A 45 -10.15 8.34 4.44
N THR A 46 -9.60 7.15 4.20
CA THR A 46 -9.12 6.75 2.87
C THR A 46 -10.29 6.65 1.87
N ARG A 47 -11.44 6.13 2.29
CA ARG A 47 -12.64 6.08 1.44
C ARG A 47 -13.17 7.48 1.11
N LEU A 48 -13.20 8.39 2.08
CA LEU A 48 -13.58 9.79 1.85
C LEU A 48 -12.62 10.50 0.89
N LEU A 49 -11.31 10.19 0.94
CA LEU A 49 -10.34 10.69 -0.02
C LEU A 49 -10.61 10.18 -1.43
N LEU A 50 -10.94 8.90 -1.61
CA LEU A 50 -11.31 8.35 -2.92
C LEU A 50 -12.61 8.97 -3.45
N GLU A 51 -13.62 9.19 -2.60
CA GLU A 51 -14.85 9.87 -2.96
C GLU A 51 -14.61 11.32 -3.41
N LEU A 52 -13.74 12.04 -2.70
CA LEU A 52 -13.36 13.42 -3.06
C LEU A 52 -12.52 13.47 -4.34
N THR A 53 -11.69 12.45 -4.57
CA THR A 53 -10.82 12.35 -5.76
C THR A 53 -11.63 12.11 -7.02
N TYR A 54 -12.59 11.20 -6.95
CA TYR A 54 -13.38 10.70 -8.08
C TYR A 54 -14.87 10.95 -7.80
N PRO A 55 -15.32 12.22 -7.82
CA PRO A 55 -16.71 12.55 -7.52
C PRO A 55 -17.67 11.91 -8.54
N GLY A 56 -18.74 11.30 -8.03
CA GLY A 56 -19.70 10.57 -8.86
C GLY A 56 -19.33 9.10 -9.15
N TYR A 57 -18.10 8.67 -8.88
CA TYR A 57 -17.70 7.26 -9.01
C TYR A 57 -17.80 6.51 -7.70
N PHE A 58 -17.36 7.13 -6.60
CA PHE A 58 -17.42 6.56 -5.26
C PHE A 58 -18.34 7.42 -4.38
N GLY A 59 -18.97 6.78 -3.36
CA GLY A 59 -19.90 7.45 -2.47
C GLY A 59 -21.15 7.91 -3.20
N ARG A 60 -21.43 9.21 -3.19
CA ARG A 60 -22.59 9.81 -3.85
C ARG A 60 -22.41 9.86 -5.37
N GLN A 61 -23.31 9.22 -6.11
CA GLN A 61 -23.24 9.09 -7.58
C GLN A 61 -24.16 10.07 -8.36
N ASP A 62 -25.18 10.64 -7.70
CA ASP A 62 -26.17 11.56 -8.29
C ASP A 62 -25.69 13.02 -8.28
N LEU A 63 -24.42 13.28 -8.63
CA LEU A 63 -23.84 14.61 -8.63
C LEU A 63 -23.96 15.27 -10.01
N ASP A 64 -24.31 16.56 -9.99
CA ASP A 64 -24.26 17.45 -11.16
C ASP A 64 -23.35 18.65 -10.88
N SER A 65 -23.17 19.53 -11.89
CA SER A 65 -22.30 20.71 -11.78
C SER A 65 -22.69 21.70 -10.68
N THR A 66 -23.93 21.67 -10.21
CA THR A 66 -24.43 22.54 -9.13
C THR A 66 -24.26 21.87 -7.77
N SER A 67 -24.61 20.59 -7.65
CA SER A 67 -24.59 19.84 -6.41
C SER A 67 -23.19 19.43 -5.96
N VAL A 68 -22.22 19.30 -6.88
CA VAL A 68 -20.84 18.91 -6.55
C VAL A 68 -20.17 19.89 -5.58
N VAL A 69 -20.42 21.19 -5.68
CA VAL A 69 -19.86 22.21 -4.76
C VAL A 69 -20.35 21.98 -3.33
N TYR A 70 -21.64 21.70 -3.17
CA TYR A 70 -22.23 21.42 -1.85
C TYR A 70 -21.73 20.08 -1.29
N HIS A 71 -21.59 19.07 -2.14
CA HIS A 71 -21.03 17.77 -1.76
C HIS A 71 -19.58 17.89 -1.24
N VAL A 72 -18.71 18.61 -1.96
CA VAL A 72 -17.35 18.89 -1.51
C VAL A 72 -17.35 19.70 -0.21
N GLY A 73 -18.26 20.70 -0.10
CA GLY A 73 -18.41 21.52 1.09
C GLY A 73 -18.84 20.74 2.34
N GLU A 74 -19.57 19.63 2.18
CA GLU A 74 -19.95 18.70 3.27
C GLU A 74 -18.82 17.70 3.58
N LEU A 75 -18.20 17.14 2.53
CA LEU A 75 -17.23 16.07 2.64
C LEU A 75 -15.90 16.54 3.25
N LEU A 76 -15.43 17.72 2.83
CA LEU A 76 -14.12 18.24 3.24
C LEU A 76 -14.00 18.52 4.74
N PRO A 77 -14.98 19.15 5.44
CA PRO A 77 -14.93 19.30 6.88
C PRO A 77 -14.98 17.98 7.64
N ARG A 78 -15.78 17.01 7.17
CA ARG A 78 -15.87 15.66 7.75
C ARG A 78 -14.54 14.92 7.63
N LEU A 79 -13.94 14.95 6.45
CA LEU A 79 -12.60 14.40 6.18
C LEU A 79 -11.56 15.05 7.08
N GLY A 80 -11.51 16.38 7.11
CA GLY A 80 -10.57 17.15 7.91
C GLY A 80 -10.66 16.83 9.40
N GLN A 81 -11.87 16.77 9.94
CA GLN A 81 -12.11 16.43 11.35
C GLN A 81 -11.59 15.01 11.70
N LYS A 82 -11.95 14.02 10.87
CA LYS A 82 -11.51 12.64 11.09
C LYS A 82 -9.97 12.53 10.99
N LEU A 83 -9.38 13.11 9.94
CA LEU A 83 -7.94 13.08 9.73
C LEU A 83 -7.19 13.78 10.86
N PHE A 84 -7.65 14.96 11.28
CA PHE A 84 -7.08 15.69 12.41
C PHE A 84 -6.97 14.82 13.68
N PHE A 85 -8.05 14.15 14.05
CA PHE A 85 -8.03 13.30 15.24
C PHE A 85 -7.06 12.13 15.10
N GLN A 86 -6.94 11.54 13.91
CA GLN A 86 -6.01 10.43 13.71
C GLN A 86 -4.56 10.92 13.73
N ILE A 87 -4.26 12.07 13.12
CA ILE A 87 -2.92 12.69 13.18
C ILE A 87 -2.56 13.05 14.63
N PHE A 88 -3.46 13.69 15.35
CA PHE A 88 -3.25 14.01 16.76
C PHE A 88 -2.92 12.77 17.60
N ARG A 89 -3.74 11.73 17.50
CA ARG A 89 -3.51 10.46 18.20
C ARG A 89 -2.17 9.82 17.81
N SER A 90 -1.82 9.86 16.53
CA SER A 90 -0.58 9.31 16.00
C SER A 90 0.65 10.03 16.56
N LEU A 91 0.61 11.37 16.65
CA LEU A 91 1.69 12.17 17.24
C LEU A 91 1.84 11.90 18.74
N CYS A 92 0.75 11.87 19.48
CA CYS A 92 0.78 11.54 20.90
C CYS A 92 1.31 10.11 21.14
N TYR A 93 0.83 9.14 20.38
CA TYR A 93 1.30 7.75 20.44
C TYR A 93 2.80 7.64 20.20
N GLN A 94 3.34 8.29 19.19
CA GLN A 94 4.78 8.25 18.90
C GLN A 94 5.59 8.82 20.04
N ASN A 95 5.16 9.95 20.60
CA ASN A 95 5.85 10.58 21.73
C ASN A 95 5.72 9.77 23.04
N GLU A 96 4.61 9.06 23.24
CA GLU A 96 4.47 8.09 24.33
C GLU A 96 5.47 6.92 24.17
N VAL A 97 5.59 6.36 22.95
CA VAL A 97 6.53 5.27 22.65
C VAL A 97 7.99 5.72 22.83
N ASP A 98 8.31 6.97 22.47
CA ASP A 98 9.65 7.55 22.61
C ASP A 98 9.96 8.00 24.06
N GLY A 99 8.99 7.86 24.97
CA GLY A 99 9.13 8.25 26.37
C GLY A 99 9.11 9.75 26.65
N HIS A 100 8.63 10.54 25.69
CA HIS A 100 8.55 12.01 25.77
C HIS A 100 7.18 12.53 26.25
N TYR A 101 6.18 11.66 26.37
CA TYR A 101 4.81 12.02 26.74
C TYR A 101 4.23 10.98 27.69
N ASP A 102 3.66 11.47 28.81
CA ASP A 102 2.92 10.65 29.76
C ASP A 102 1.41 10.81 29.51
N PRO A 103 0.68 9.76 29.08
CA PRO A 103 -0.76 9.82 28.84
C PRO A 103 -1.59 10.13 30.11
N ALA A 104 -1.03 9.95 31.31
CA ALA A 104 -1.64 10.36 32.57
C ALA A 104 -1.34 11.84 32.92
N GLY A 105 -0.54 12.53 32.09
CA GLY A 105 -0.17 13.93 32.27
C GLY A 105 -1.34 14.91 32.00
N SER A 106 -1.07 16.20 32.21
CA SER A 106 -2.06 17.26 32.00
C SER A 106 -2.41 17.45 30.53
N GLU A 107 -3.62 17.94 30.23
CA GLU A 107 -4.05 18.36 28.87
C GLU A 107 -3.07 19.35 28.23
N GLU A 108 -2.39 20.18 29.03
CA GLU A 108 -1.39 21.14 28.57
C GLU A 108 -0.21 20.45 27.84
N GLN A 109 0.17 19.24 28.23
CA GLN A 109 1.22 18.47 27.54
C GLN A 109 0.79 17.99 26.15
N ALA A 110 -0.51 17.84 25.90
CA ALA A 110 -1.05 17.45 24.59
C ALA A 110 -1.22 18.63 23.62
N MET A 111 -1.27 19.86 24.11
CA MET A 111 -1.52 21.07 23.29
C MET A 111 -0.54 21.26 22.13
N PRO A 112 0.78 21.05 22.26
CA PRO A 112 1.71 21.17 21.12
C PRO A 112 1.36 20.19 20.00
N PHE A 113 0.94 18.96 20.33
CA PHE A 113 0.54 17.95 19.34
C PHE A 113 -0.78 18.31 18.68
N HIS A 114 -1.70 18.95 19.41
CA HIS A 114 -2.96 19.44 18.88
C HIS A 114 -2.73 20.51 17.79
N TYR A 115 -1.91 21.52 18.08
CA TYR A 115 -1.58 22.57 17.09
C TYR A 115 -0.86 21.97 15.89
N ARG A 116 0.13 21.10 16.11
CA ARG A 116 0.85 20.43 15.02
C ARG A 116 -0.08 19.56 14.17
N ALA A 117 -1.00 18.80 14.78
CA ALA A 117 -1.96 17.99 14.06
C ALA A 117 -2.88 18.85 13.18
N ARG A 118 -3.34 20.01 13.68
CA ARG A 118 -4.13 20.96 12.91
C ARG A 118 -3.36 21.42 11.68
N ASP A 119 -2.13 21.89 11.86
CA ASP A 119 -1.32 22.44 10.78
C ASP A 119 -0.98 21.37 9.73
N LEU A 120 -0.65 20.15 10.16
CA LEU A 120 -0.43 18.99 9.26
C LEU A 120 -1.69 18.61 8.50
N THR A 121 -2.86 18.67 9.15
CA THR A 121 -4.14 18.39 8.50
C THR A 121 -4.42 19.41 7.39
N VAL A 122 -4.28 20.70 7.68
CA VAL A 122 -4.47 21.77 6.68
C VAL A 122 -3.48 21.59 5.53
N GLN A 123 -2.19 21.42 5.82
CA GLN A 123 -1.16 21.18 4.82
C GLN A 123 -1.46 19.98 3.92
N PHE A 124 -2.01 18.91 4.48
CA PHE A 124 -2.39 17.75 3.71
C PHE A 124 -3.60 18.02 2.80
N LEU A 125 -4.64 18.68 3.35
CA LEU A 125 -5.85 18.99 2.57
C LEU A 125 -5.54 19.93 1.40
N GLU A 126 -4.61 20.87 1.56
CA GLU A 126 -4.16 21.79 0.52
C GLU A 126 -3.42 21.08 -0.65
N GLN A 127 -2.88 19.87 -0.43
CA GLN A 127 -2.23 19.09 -1.48
C GLN A 127 -3.22 18.27 -2.33
N ILE A 128 -4.49 18.13 -1.92
CA ILE A 128 -5.48 17.31 -2.63
C ILE A 128 -5.62 17.69 -4.11
N PRO A 129 -5.71 18.97 -4.50
CA PRO A 129 -5.80 19.34 -5.90
C PRO A 129 -4.61 18.86 -6.75
N GLU A 130 -3.37 19.00 -6.25
CA GLU A 130 -2.18 18.55 -6.94
C GLU A 130 -2.13 17.01 -7.05
N ILE A 131 -2.50 16.30 -5.98
CA ILE A 131 -2.59 14.83 -6.00
C ILE A 131 -3.63 14.37 -7.03
N ARG A 132 -4.78 15.05 -7.13
CA ARG A 132 -5.79 14.75 -8.15
C ARG A 132 -5.27 14.94 -9.58
N GLU A 133 -4.50 15.98 -9.82
CA GLU A 133 -3.82 16.21 -11.11
C GLU A 133 -2.88 15.05 -11.48
N MET A 134 -2.11 14.54 -10.51
CA MET A 134 -1.25 13.38 -10.72
C MET A 134 -2.07 12.12 -11.01
N LEU A 135 -3.16 11.93 -10.28
CA LEU A 135 -4.04 10.76 -10.43
C LEU A 135 -4.79 10.78 -11.78
N ALA A 136 -5.19 11.96 -12.27
CA ALA A 136 -5.74 12.07 -13.62
C ALA A 136 -4.74 11.57 -14.67
N GLN A 137 -3.47 11.95 -14.55
CA GLN A 137 -2.41 11.49 -15.43
C GLN A 137 -2.13 9.98 -15.31
N ASP A 138 -2.29 9.39 -14.11
CA ASP A 138 -2.17 7.93 -13.92
C ASP A 138 -3.33 7.18 -14.57
N VAL A 139 -4.54 7.74 -14.54
CA VAL A 139 -5.71 7.20 -15.26
C VAL A 139 -5.49 7.27 -16.78
N ASP A 140 -4.97 8.40 -17.29
CA ASP A 140 -4.62 8.53 -18.72
C ASP A 140 -3.56 7.50 -19.12
N ALA A 141 -2.54 7.28 -18.27
CA ALA A 141 -1.50 6.28 -18.54
C ALA A 141 -2.06 4.85 -18.56
N ALA A 142 -3.05 4.56 -17.71
CA ALA A 142 -3.73 3.27 -17.73
C ALA A 142 -4.56 3.08 -19.00
N TYR A 143 -5.26 4.12 -19.45
CA TYR A 143 -6.03 4.08 -20.70
C TYR A 143 -5.13 3.91 -21.94
N ASP A 144 -4.04 4.67 -22.01
CA ASP A 144 -3.06 4.56 -23.09
C ASP A 144 -2.32 3.21 -23.08
N GLY A 145 -2.14 2.63 -21.89
CA GLY A 145 -1.34 1.44 -21.68
C GLY A 145 -2.09 0.11 -21.80
N ASP A 146 -3.42 0.10 -21.75
CA ASP A 146 -4.23 -1.12 -21.85
C ASP A 146 -5.18 -1.05 -23.05
N PRO A 147 -4.91 -1.79 -24.14
CA PRO A 147 -5.77 -1.82 -25.31
C PRO A 147 -7.15 -2.45 -25.06
N ALA A 148 -7.38 -3.10 -23.92
CA ALA A 148 -8.68 -3.66 -23.53
C ALA A 148 -9.59 -2.62 -22.86
N ALA A 149 -9.05 -1.51 -22.38
CA ALA A 149 -9.81 -0.45 -21.74
C ALA A 149 -10.72 0.27 -22.74
N THR A 150 -12.02 0.32 -22.46
CA THR A 150 -13.00 0.96 -23.35
C THR A 150 -13.10 2.46 -23.14
N ASN A 151 -12.89 2.92 -21.90
CA ASN A 151 -12.91 4.32 -21.49
C ASN A 151 -12.25 4.51 -20.12
N THR A 152 -12.08 5.75 -19.70
CA THR A 152 -11.49 6.09 -18.38
C THR A 152 -12.41 5.78 -17.20
N ASP A 153 -13.72 5.71 -17.40
CA ASP A 153 -14.67 5.37 -16.34
C ASP A 153 -14.46 3.93 -15.89
N GLU A 154 -14.29 3.00 -16.85
CA GLU A 154 -13.97 1.60 -16.56
C GLU A 154 -12.68 1.48 -15.73
N ILE A 155 -11.65 2.25 -16.07
CA ILE A 155 -10.37 2.25 -15.36
C ILE A 155 -10.53 2.72 -13.91
N ILE A 156 -11.27 3.80 -13.69
CA ILE A 156 -11.49 4.36 -12.35
C ILE A 156 -12.28 3.38 -11.48
N VAL A 157 -13.31 2.75 -12.04
CA VAL A 157 -14.23 1.90 -11.26
C VAL A 157 -13.70 0.50 -11.04
N ALA A 158 -12.95 -0.06 -12.01
CA ALA A 158 -12.64 -1.48 -12.06
C ALA A 158 -11.16 -1.83 -11.81
N TYR A 159 -10.21 -0.94 -12.11
CA TYR A 159 -8.78 -1.31 -12.08
C TYR A 159 -8.18 -1.24 -10.68
N PRO A 160 -7.71 -2.38 -10.13
CA PRO A 160 -7.09 -2.41 -8.80
C PRO A 160 -5.78 -1.61 -8.75
N GLY A 161 -5.06 -1.51 -9.88
CA GLY A 161 -3.84 -0.71 -9.99
C GLY A 161 -4.09 0.77 -9.72
N VAL A 162 -5.12 1.34 -10.33
CA VAL A 162 -5.50 2.76 -10.13
C VAL A 162 -5.94 3.01 -8.69
N MET A 163 -6.69 2.10 -8.09
CA MET A 163 -7.09 2.21 -6.69
C MET A 163 -5.89 2.16 -5.74
N ALA A 164 -4.94 1.25 -5.98
CA ALA A 164 -3.73 1.12 -5.17
C ALA A 164 -2.83 2.36 -5.28
N VAL A 165 -2.62 2.89 -6.49
CA VAL A 165 -1.84 4.10 -6.75
C VAL A 165 -2.51 5.32 -6.12
N SER A 166 -3.85 5.43 -6.19
CA SER A 166 -4.60 6.52 -5.55
C SER A 166 -4.35 6.58 -4.05
N VAL A 167 -4.47 5.45 -3.37
CA VAL A 167 -4.24 5.38 -1.92
C VAL A 167 -2.76 5.61 -1.60
N TYR A 168 -1.85 5.07 -2.39
CA TYR A 168 -0.41 5.30 -2.23
C TYR A 168 -0.06 6.80 -2.28
N ARG A 169 -0.56 7.58 -3.24
CA ARG A 169 -0.23 9.00 -3.37
C ARG A 169 -0.64 9.79 -2.13
N TYR A 170 -1.80 9.52 -1.55
CA TYR A 170 -2.23 10.11 -0.28
C TYR A 170 -1.39 9.64 0.91
N ALA A 171 -1.09 8.35 0.98
CA ALA A 171 -0.22 7.79 2.02
C ALA A 171 1.20 8.37 1.95
N HIS A 172 1.73 8.57 0.73
CA HIS A 172 3.02 9.22 0.51
C HIS A 172 3.03 10.68 0.96
N ALA A 173 1.96 11.44 0.70
CA ALA A 173 1.84 12.83 1.17
C ALA A 173 1.91 12.92 2.70
N LEU A 174 1.20 12.05 3.42
CA LEU A 174 1.30 11.95 4.88
C LEU A 174 2.68 11.47 5.36
N HIS A 175 3.30 10.53 4.65
CA HIS A 175 4.64 10.03 4.98
C HIS A 175 5.69 11.13 4.88
N ARG A 176 5.63 11.97 3.85
CA ARG A 176 6.55 13.11 3.66
C ARG A 176 6.49 14.13 4.78
N THR A 177 5.38 14.24 5.48
CA THR A 177 5.21 15.14 6.64
C THR A 177 5.58 14.48 7.97
N ASN A 178 6.14 13.25 7.92
CA ASN A 178 6.52 12.46 9.10
C ASN A 178 5.35 12.18 10.05
N VAL A 179 4.15 12.01 9.52
CA VAL A 179 3.00 11.52 10.32
C VAL A 179 3.22 10.02 10.60
N PRO A 180 3.31 9.61 11.88
CA PRO A 180 3.59 8.21 12.21
C PRO A 180 2.38 7.31 11.93
N LEU A 181 2.61 6.04 11.64
CA LEU A 181 1.64 4.94 11.50
C LEU A 181 0.59 5.12 10.39
N LEU A 182 -0.04 6.30 10.24
CA LEU A 182 -1.19 6.50 9.36
C LEU A 182 -0.90 6.13 7.90
N PRO A 183 0.26 6.52 7.31
CA PRO A 183 0.61 6.12 5.95
C PRO A 183 0.67 4.60 5.79
N ARG A 184 1.21 3.90 6.79
CA ARG A 184 1.27 2.42 6.78
C ARG A 184 -0.09 1.77 6.91
N ILE A 185 -0.99 2.32 7.75
CA ILE A 185 -2.36 1.81 7.86
C ILE A 185 -3.09 1.90 6.51
N MET A 186 -2.92 3.01 5.77
CA MET A 186 -3.50 3.18 4.44
C MET A 186 -2.92 2.17 3.43
N SER A 187 -1.59 2.05 3.36
CA SER A 187 -0.91 1.13 2.44
C SER A 187 -1.26 -0.33 2.72
N GLU A 188 -1.24 -0.77 3.98
CA GLU A 188 -1.58 -2.16 4.33
C GLU A 188 -3.08 -2.48 4.11
N TRP A 189 -3.95 -1.46 4.24
CA TRP A 189 -5.35 -1.66 3.90
C TRP A 189 -5.54 -1.91 2.42
N ILE A 190 -4.98 -1.06 1.55
CA ILE A 190 -5.16 -1.19 0.10
C ILE A 190 -4.40 -2.40 -0.45
N HIS A 191 -3.26 -2.78 0.14
CA HIS A 191 -2.58 -4.04 -0.15
C HIS A 191 -3.52 -5.23 0.09
N GLY A 192 -4.21 -5.26 1.24
CA GLY A 192 -5.19 -6.31 1.53
C GLY A 192 -6.40 -6.35 0.60
N VAL A 193 -6.73 -5.25 -0.07
CA VAL A 193 -7.85 -5.16 -1.03
C VAL A 193 -7.43 -5.54 -2.45
N THR A 194 -6.23 -5.12 -2.87
CA THR A 194 -5.80 -5.21 -4.28
C THR A 194 -4.71 -6.26 -4.53
N GLY A 195 -4.03 -6.73 -3.49
CA GLY A 195 -2.83 -7.56 -3.63
C GLY A 195 -1.59 -6.78 -4.12
N ILE A 196 -1.62 -5.44 -4.09
CA ILE A 196 -0.55 -4.55 -4.54
C ILE A 196 0.05 -3.87 -3.31
N ASP A 197 1.33 -4.16 -3.02
CA ASP A 197 2.07 -3.61 -1.87
C ASP A 197 2.98 -2.47 -2.31
N ILE A 198 2.61 -1.24 -2.00
CA ILE A 198 3.43 -0.05 -2.23
C ILE A 198 3.75 0.61 -0.90
N HIS A 199 5.03 0.61 -0.52
CA HIS A 199 5.45 1.30 0.70
C HIS A 199 5.28 2.83 0.54
N PRO A 200 4.68 3.55 1.51
CA PRO A 200 4.41 4.99 1.39
C PRO A 200 5.68 5.85 1.27
N GLY A 201 6.84 5.31 1.62
CA GLY A 201 8.14 5.96 1.45
C GLY A 201 8.71 5.89 0.02
N ALA A 202 8.22 5.02 -0.83
CA ALA A 202 8.63 4.97 -2.24
C ALA A 202 8.35 6.32 -2.92
N ARG A 203 9.17 6.70 -3.89
CA ARG A 203 8.96 7.89 -4.71
C ARG A 203 8.54 7.45 -6.10
N ILE A 204 7.39 7.89 -6.56
CA ILE A 204 6.81 7.50 -7.85
C ILE A 204 6.43 8.75 -8.63
N GLY A 205 6.94 8.86 -9.84
CA GLY A 205 6.68 9.95 -10.77
C GLY A 205 5.24 9.96 -11.32
N ARG A 206 5.04 10.68 -12.41
CA ARG A 206 3.74 10.89 -13.05
C ARG A 206 3.46 9.81 -14.08
N ARG A 207 2.18 9.66 -14.47
CA ARG A 207 1.73 8.69 -15.48
C ARG A 207 2.18 7.26 -15.16
N PHE A 208 2.07 6.89 -13.89
CA PHE A 208 2.44 5.58 -13.40
C PHE A 208 1.27 4.60 -13.55
N PHE A 209 1.51 3.49 -14.22
CA PHE A 209 0.49 2.47 -14.47
C PHE A 209 0.89 1.09 -13.96
N ILE A 210 0.03 0.48 -13.15
CA ILE A 210 0.12 -0.93 -12.73
C ILE A 210 -1.02 -1.69 -13.42
N ASP A 211 -0.65 -2.60 -14.34
CA ASP A 211 -1.58 -3.47 -15.04
C ASP A 211 -1.74 -4.80 -14.29
N HIS A 212 -2.99 -5.27 -14.10
CA HIS A 212 -3.38 -6.40 -13.25
C HIS A 212 -2.96 -6.24 -11.79
N GLY A 213 -1.69 -6.19 -11.51
CA GLY A 213 -1.06 -5.73 -10.27
C GLY A 213 -0.92 -6.75 -9.15
N THR A 214 -1.68 -7.84 -9.12
CA THR A 214 -1.60 -8.82 -8.03
C THR A 214 -0.16 -9.28 -7.80
N GLY A 215 0.31 -9.16 -6.55
CA GLY A 215 1.66 -9.56 -6.16
C GLY A 215 2.76 -8.56 -6.49
N VAL A 216 2.44 -7.34 -6.94
CA VAL A 216 3.42 -6.25 -7.05
C VAL A 216 3.89 -5.83 -5.66
N VAL A 217 5.21 -5.68 -5.50
CA VAL A 217 5.85 -5.17 -4.27
C VAL A 217 6.81 -4.04 -4.61
N ILE A 218 6.58 -2.85 -4.06
CA ILE A 218 7.43 -1.66 -4.22
C ILE A 218 7.94 -1.23 -2.84
N GLY A 219 9.25 -1.42 -2.61
CA GLY A 219 9.87 -1.19 -1.31
C GLY A 219 10.09 0.29 -0.97
N GLU A 220 10.32 0.58 0.30
CA GLU A 220 10.37 1.92 0.92
C GLU A 220 11.26 2.94 0.20
N THR A 221 12.43 2.51 -0.27
CA THR A 221 13.42 3.42 -0.88
C THR A 221 13.51 3.25 -2.40
N ALA A 222 12.48 2.68 -3.03
CA ALA A 222 12.38 2.65 -4.48
C ALA A 222 12.17 4.07 -5.03
N ASP A 223 12.87 4.36 -6.13
CA ASP A 223 12.70 5.57 -6.93
C ASP A 223 12.17 5.18 -8.30
N ILE A 224 11.03 5.69 -8.69
CA ILE A 224 10.37 5.37 -9.95
C ILE A 224 10.08 6.69 -10.67
N GLY A 225 10.56 6.81 -11.90
CA GLY A 225 10.39 7.97 -12.76
C GLY A 225 8.98 8.09 -13.37
N ASP A 226 8.88 8.94 -14.38
CA ASP A 226 7.64 9.20 -15.11
C ASP A 226 7.36 8.14 -16.19
N ASN A 227 6.11 7.94 -16.56
CA ASN A 227 5.66 7.02 -17.62
C ASN A 227 6.12 5.56 -17.43
N VAL A 228 6.25 5.10 -16.21
CA VAL A 228 6.65 3.71 -15.91
C VAL A 228 5.41 2.82 -15.88
N LYS A 229 5.52 1.65 -16.55
CA LYS A 229 4.49 0.61 -16.58
C LYS A 229 4.98 -0.66 -15.87
N ILE A 230 4.14 -1.20 -14.97
CA ILE A 230 4.45 -2.40 -14.16
C ILE A 230 3.31 -3.41 -14.30
N TYR A 231 3.66 -4.66 -14.53
CA TYR A 231 2.72 -5.78 -14.56
C TYR A 231 2.70 -6.55 -13.24
N GLN A 232 1.77 -7.49 -13.11
CA GLN A 232 1.59 -8.33 -11.92
C GLN A 232 2.88 -9.05 -11.50
N GLY A 233 3.03 -9.24 -10.18
CA GLY A 233 4.14 -10.00 -9.59
C GLY A 233 5.50 -9.32 -9.65
N VAL A 234 5.60 -8.09 -10.17
CA VAL A 234 6.87 -7.35 -10.18
C VAL A 234 7.29 -7.00 -8.76
N THR A 235 8.58 -7.22 -8.45
CA THR A 235 9.16 -6.88 -7.16
C THR A 235 10.32 -5.90 -7.32
N LEU A 236 10.21 -4.72 -6.68
CA LEU A 236 11.29 -3.76 -6.49
C LEU A 236 11.77 -3.86 -5.04
N GLY A 237 12.71 -4.77 -4.78
CA GLY A 237 13.08 -5.23 -3.44
C GLY A 237 14.51 -4.89 -3.02
N ALA A 238 14.83 -5.17 -1.77
CA ALA A 238 16.18 -5.10 -1.25
C ALA A 238 16.95 -6.40 -1.56
N LEU A 239 18.21 -6.27 -1.99
CA LEU A 239 19.09 -7.43 -2.23
C LEU A 239 19.61 -8.03 -0.91
N SER A 240 19.91 -7.14 0.07
CA SER A 240 20.44 -7.53 1.38
C SER A 240 20.05 -6.49 2.43
N PHE A 241 20.20 -6.86 3.69
CA PHE A 241 19.93 -5.96 4.82
C PHE A 241 21.20 -5.75 5.62
N LEU A 242 21.58 -4.49 5.81
CA LEU A 242 22.69 -4.13 6.69
C LEU A 242 22.29 -4.39 8.15
N LYS A 243 23.25 -4.92 8.92
CA LYS A 243 23.10 -5.11 10.36
C LYS A 243 24.15 -4.29 11.10
N ASP A 244 23.77 -3.71 12.25
CA ASP A 244 24.70 -3.05 13.16
C ASP A 244 25.57 -4.09 13.91
N GLU A 245 26.53 -3.60 14.68
CA GLU A 245 27.44 -4.45 15.49
C GLU A 245 26.71 -5.37 16.48
N ARG A 246 25.45 -5.07 16.79
CA ARG A 246 24.56 -5.86 17.68
C ARG A 246 23.63 -6.79 16.88
N GLY A 247 23.83 -6.94 15.56
CA GLY A 247 23.01 -7.76 14.69
C GLY A 247 21.61 -7.21 14.39
N ARG A 248 21.30 -5.95 14.72
CA ARG A 248 20.02 -5.32 14.45
C ARG A 248 20.01 -4.71 13.08
N MET A 249 18.85 -4.75 12.41
CA MET A 249 18.65 -4.14 11.08
C MET A 249 18.90 -2.63 11.12
N VAL A 250 19.80 -2.14 10.27
CA VAL A 250 19.98 -0.70 10.02
C VAL A 250 18.80 -0.21 9.19
N ARG A 251 18.28 0.98 9.51
CA ARG A 251 17.12 1.59 8.83
C ARG A 251 17.55 2.86 8.10
N GLY A 252 16.71 3.33 7.15
CA GLY A 252 16.86 4.66 6.53
C GLY A 252 17.90 4.77 5.41
N TYR A 253 18.53 3.66 4.96
CA TYR A 253 19.43 3.69 3.81
C TYR A 253 18.75 3.25 2.52
N LYS A 254 19.28 3.68 1.37
CA LYS A 254 18.83 3.26 0.04
C LYS A 254 19.12 1.76 -0.13
N ARG A 255 18.08 0.94 -0.33
CA ARG A 255 18.19 -0.51 -0.47
C ARG A 255 17.30 -1.10 -1.58
N HIS A 256 16.44 -0.28 -2.19
CA HIS A 256 15.55 -0.67 -3.28
C HIS A 256 15.98 0.02 -4.58
N PRO A 257 15.70 -0.56 -5.75
CA PRO A 257 16.18 -0.07 -7.03
C PRO A 257 15.65 1.32 -7.42
N THR A 258 16.31 1.89 -8.42
CA THR A 258 15.87 3.08 -9.15
C THR A 258 15.40 2.65 -10.54
N VAL A 259 14.23 3.09 -10.93
CA VAL A 259 13.60 2.87 -12.24
C VAL A 259 13.46 4.22 -12.90
N GLN A 260 14.17 4.47 -14.00
CA GLN A 260 14.10 5.73 -14.73
C GLN A 260 12.84 5.83 -15.61
N ASP A 261 12.66 6.96 -16.28
CA ASP A 261 11.46 7.27 -17.05
C ASP A 261 11.21 6.27 -18.19
N GLY A 262 9.95 6.01 -18.50
CA GLY A 262 9.52 5.21 -19.63
C GLY A 262 9.82 3.71 -19.53
N VAL A 263 10.29 3.23 -18.38
CA VAL A 263 10.62 1.79 -18.20
C VAL A 263 9.35 0.96 -18.13
N THR A 264 9.37 -0.20 -18.81
CA THR A 264 8.31 -1.23 -18.69
C THR A 264 8.86 -2.47 -18.03
N LEU A 265 8.20 -2.90 -16.93
CA LEU A 265 8.51 -4.15 -16.23
C LEU A 265 7.39 -5.17 -16.44
N TYR A 266 7.70 -6.25 -17.16
CA TYR A 266 6.73 -7.32 -17.41
C TYR A 266 6.59 -8.28 -16.22
N ALA A 267 5.55 -9.09 -16.28
CA ALA A 267 5.06 -9.95 -15.21
C ALA A 267 6.17 -10.74 -14.50
N ASN A 268 6.13 -10.73 -13.16
CA ASN A 268 7.04 -11.47 -12.29
C ASN A 268 8.53 -11.09 -12.42
N ALA A 269 8.85 -9.93 -13.00
CA ALA A 269 10.22 -9.43 -12.99
C ALA A 269 10.61 -9.04 -11.55
N ILE A 270 11.78 -9.49 -11.10
CA ILE A 270 12.33 -9.21 -9.77
C ILE A 270 13.58 -8.36 -9.94
N VAL A 271 13.57 -7.15 -9.36
CA VAL A 271 14.69 -6.20 -9.39
C VAL A 271 15.10 -5.88 -7.97
N LEU A 272 16.35 -6.15 -7.61
CA LEU A 272 16.84 -6.03 -6.24
C LEU A 272 18.08 -5.15 -6.14
N GLY A 273 18.15 -4.40 -5.01
CA GLY A 273 19.35 -3.66 -4.61
C GLY A 273 19.25 -2.16 -4.79
N GLY A 274 19.78 -1.40 -3.82
CA GLY A 274 19.75 0.06 -3.82
C GLY A 274 20.59 0.73 -4.90
N ASP A 275 21.62 0.05 -5.36
CA ASP A 275 22.53 0.52 -6.43
C ASP A 275 22.07 0.10 -7.83
N THR A 276 21.02 -0.74 -7.91
CA THR A 276 20.48 -1.20 -9.19
C THR A 276 19.63 -0.10 -9.82
N VAL A 277 19.99 0.30 -11.04
CA VAL A 277 19.30 1.31 -11.84
C VAL A 277 18.80 0.68 -13.13
N LEU A 278 17.53 0.78 -13.42
CA LEU A 278 16.95 0.50 -14.73
C LEU A 278 16.94 1.78 -15.54
N GLY A 279 17.75 1.81 -16.61
CA GLY A 279 17.92 2.98 -17.47
C GLY A 279 16.65 3.33 -18.26
N GLU A 280 16.56 4.61 -18.61
CA GLU A 280 15.41 5.20 -19.31
C GLU A 280 14.97 4.37 -20.53
N ASN A 281 13.65 4.25 -20.74
CA ASN A 281 13.03 3.52 -21.85
C ASN A 281 13.45 2.04 -21.97
N SER A 282 14.01 1.44 -20.92
CA SER A 282 14.34 0.02 -20.97
C SER A 282 13.10 -0.85 -20.76
N VAL A 283 13.16 -2.06 -21.32
CA VAL A 283 12.08 -3.06 -21.24
C VAL A 283 12.61 -4.29 -20.54
N ILE A 284 11.99 -4.62 -19.41
CA ILE A 284 12.39 -5.74 -18.57
C ILE A 284 11.40 -6.89 -18.77
N GLY A 285 11.84 -7.94 -19.44
CA GLY A 285 11.03 -9.12 -19.75
C GLY A 285 10.57 -9.88 -18.50
N GLY A 286 9.46 -10.58 -18.66
CA GLY A 286 8.83 -11.32 -17.57
C GLY A 286 9.72 -12.39 -16.93
N SER A 287 9.54 -12.61 -15.64
CA SER A 287 10.26 -13.61 -14.83
C SER A 287 11.78 -13.43 -14.79
N THR A 288 12.30 -12.24 -15.13
CA THR A 288 13.74 -11.91 -15.01
C THR A 288 14.12 -11.67 -13.54
N PHE A 289 15.37 -11.96 -13.20
CA PHE A 289 15.94 -11.69 -11.88
C PHE A 289 17.16 -10.77 -12.03
N ILE A 290 17.03 -9.52 -11.63
CA ILE A 290 17.99 -8.43 -11.89
C ILE A 290 18.56 -7.91 -10.57
N THR A 291 19.89 -7.91 -10.46
CA THR A 291 20.67 -7.43 -9.31
C THR A 291 21.77 -6.44 -9.70
N SER A 292 21.81 -6.02 -10.98
CA SER A 292 22.76 -5.06 -11.52
C SER A 292 22.07 -4.11 -12.48
N SER A 293 22.63 -2.92 -12.64
CA SER A 293 22.03 -1.87 -13.46
C SER A 293 21.92 -2.25 -14.94
N ILE A 294 20.86 -1.78 -15.58
CA ILE A 294 20.57 -1.95 -17.01
C ILE A 294 20.72 -0.59 -17.69
N PRO A 295 21.48 -0.50 -18.80
CA PRO A 295 21.63 0.74 -19.56
C PRO A 295 20.29 1.24 -20.14
N PRO A 296 20.16 2.54 -20.46
CA PRO A 296 18.99 3.07 -21.16
C PRO A 296 18.73 2.38 -22.49
N ASN A 297 17.47 2.42 -22.96
CA ASN A 297 17.01 1.88 -24.25
C ASN A 297 17.38 0.40 -24.47
N THR A 298 17.38 -0.39 -23.41
CA THR A 298 17.82 -1.80 -23.43
C THR A 298 16.63 -2.73 -23.20
N VAL A 299 16.55 -3.82 -23.97
CA VAL A 299 15.60 -4.90 -23.78
C VAL A 299 16.29 -6.06 -23.09
N VAL A 300 15.77 -6.46 -21.92
CA VAL A 300 16.24 -7.62 -21.16
C VAL A 300 15.21 -8.74 -21.27
N SER A 301 15.62 -9.93 -21.64
CA SER A 301 14.73 -11.09 -21.72
C SER A 301 15.45 -12.36 -21.27
N ILE A 302 14.68 -13.32 -20.77
CA ILE A 302 15.18 -14.68 -20.49
C ILE A 302 15.21 -15.45 -21.81
N LYS A 303 16.31 -16.18 -22.05
CA LYS A 303 16.35 -17.14 -23.15
C LYS A 303 15.22 -18.17 -22.91
N PRO A 304 14.28 -18.37 -23.88
CA PRO A 304 13.20 -19.32 -23.68
C PRO A 304 13.74 -20.71 -23.30
N PRO A 305 13.15 -21.36 -22.27
CA PRO A 305 13.53 -22.74 -21.93
C PRO A 305 13.16 -23.69 -23.09
N GLU A 306 13.96 -24.74 -23.27
CA GLU A 306 13.62 -25.80 -24.21
C GLU A 306 12.39 -26.56 -23.72
N LEU A 307 11.34 -26.55 -24.52
CA LEU A 307 10.11 -27.28 -24.22
C LEU A 307 10.20 -28.71 -24.77
N LYS A 308 10.08 -29.68 -23.89
CA LYS A 308 9.95 -31.10 -24.29
C LYS A 308 8.48 -31.41 -24.56
N VAL A 309 8.05 -31.30 -25.83
CA VAL A 309 6.70 -31.63 -26.25
C VAL A 309 6.61 -33.15 -26.50
N ARG A 310 5.67 -33.81 -25.84
CA ARG A 310 5.33 -35.23 -26.07
C ARG A 310 3.85 -35.36 -26.32
N PRO A 311 3.39 -36.28 -27.20
CA PRO A 311 1.97 -36.63 -27.28
C PRO A 311 1.51 -37.08 -25.91
N ALA A 312 0.31 -36.65 -25.50
CA ALA A 312 -0.36 -37.29 -24.36
C ALA A 312 -0.49 -38.80 -24.67
N ARG A 313 -0.09 -39.64 -23.73
CA ARG A 313 -0.35 -41.05 -23.89
C ARG A 313 -1.87 -41.27 -24.02
N ASN A 314 -2.33 -41.71 -25.20
CA ASN A 314 -3.69 -42.23 -25.32
C ASN A 314 -3.82 -43.29 -24.26
N ALA A 315 -4.76 -43.12 -23.36
CA ALA A 315 -5.05 -44.11 -22.35
C ALA A 315 -5.45 -45.41 -23.09
N ALA A 316 -4.52 -46.37 -23.14
CA ALA A 316 -4.89 -47.74 -23.46
C ALA A 316 -5.81 -48.22 -22.33
N PRO A 317 -6.86 -48.99 -22.63
CA PRO A 317 -7.78 -49.48 -21.59
C PRO A 317 -7.00 -50.38 -20.62
N ALA A 318 -7.06 -49.99 -19.35
CA ALA A 318 -6.83 -50.79 -18.15
C ALA A 318 -5.49 -51.54 -17.99
N GLU A 319 -4.44 -50.83 -17.64
CA GLU A 319 -3.52 -51.25 -16.58
C GLU A 319 -3.11 -50.04 -15.79
N ALA A 320 -3.29 -50.05 -14.47
CA ALA A 320 -3.10 -48.94 -13.58
C ALA A 320 -1.66 -48.47 -13.59
N GLN A 321 -1.34 -47.42 -14.37
CA GLN A 321 -0.11 -46.64 -14.23
C GLN A 321 -0.45 -45.35 -13.49
N ALA A 322 0.31 -45.10 -12.40
CA ALA A 322 0.18 -43.93 -11.56
C ALA A 322 0.04 -42.67 -12.40
N VAL A 323 -1.08 -41.98 -12.26
CA VAL A 323 -1.29 -40.64 -12.76
C VAL A 323 -0.44 -39.74 -11.88
N VAL A 324 0.58 -39.11 -12.45
CA VAL A 324 1.30 -38.01 -11.77
C VAL A 324 0.34 -36.82 -11.78
N ASP A 325 -0.32 -36.63 -10.65
CA ASP A 325 -1.17 -35.46 -10.42
C ASP A 325 -0.31 -34.27 -10.13
N PHE A 326 -0.37 -33.23 -10.98
CA PHE A 326 0.27 -31.93 -10.79
C PHE A 326 -0.68 -30.91 -10.15
N SER A 327 -1.65 -31.36 -9.36
CA SER A 327 -2.44 -30.44 -8.54
C SER A 327 -1.54 -29.83 -7.46
N ILE A 328 -1.21 -28.54 -7.63
CA ILE A 328 -0.65 -27.66 -6.60
C ILE A 328 -1.80 -26.90 -5.96
#